data_466adfdbcc4fca1eeb1f516c2c057756
#
_entry.id   466adfdbcc4fca1eeb1f516c2c057756
#
_cell.length_a   1.000
_cell.length_b   1.000
_cell.length_c   1.000
_cell.angle_alpha   90.00
_cell.angle_beta   90.00
_cell.angle_gamma   90.00
#
_symmetry.space_group_name_H-M   'P 1'
#
loop_
_entity.id
_entity.type
_entity.pdbx_description
1 polymer ?
#
loop_
_entity_poly.entity_id
_entity_poly.type
_entity_poly.pdbx_seq_one_letter_code
_entity_poly.pdbx_strand_id
1 'polypeptide(L)'
;MVQRLLQPGEIETLDHTAIPRLLLPEARSLFTARATRLRQLADNQIKGIPVGGTLSGYLMMMMALVDAQAAVIRSLPADTFALPDAADIELAIDHHMPPLPVSGKRPATWRRVFDAILEQLDALASGQPQLAAVLTALRALDSVELEGCADAVLAELTEGVNPLHAPFVAAALQVMWTTRASQLDSRRVQPLVTNTLCPVCGAHPVASVIRIGGQSQGYRYLQCGFCSSEWHMVRVKCTCCESTAKIAYQSIDTEGEAEPANKANDPSKVARAETCDECHTYRKIFNQEHDYNVEPLADDLASLALDLLVGEAGYARASGNPLLWFNAE
;
A
#
# COMPACT_ATOMS: atom_id res chain seq x y z
N MET A 1 -5.52 20.77 21.31
CA MET A 1 -4.32 21.50 20.84
C MET A 1 -4.79 22.70 20.02
N VAL A 2 -4.28 23.89 20.30
CA VAL A 2 -4.67 25.11 19.56
C VAL A 2 -3.99 25.03 18.18
N GLN A 3 -4.77 24.98 17.10
CA GLN A 3 -4.23 25.13 15.74
C GLN A 3 -3.61 26.54 15.64
N ARG A 4 -2.31 26.60 15.48
CA ARG A 4 -1.61 27.85 15.18
C ARG A 4 -1.71 28.08 13.68
N LEU A 5 -2.46 29.11 13.28
CA LEU A 5 -2.42 29.63 11.92
C LEU A 5 -1.06 30.32 11.70
N LEU A 6 -0.27 29.80 10.76
CA LEU A 6 0.98 30.43 10.34
C LEU A 6 0.68 31.74 9.59
N GLN A 7 1.42 32.79 9.90
CA GLN A 7 1.32 34.07 9.20
C GLN A 7 1.97 33.95 7.79
N PRO A 8 1.59 34.77 6.79
CA PRO A 8 2.18 34.71 5.44
C PRO A 8 3.65 34.86 5.47
N GLY A 9 4.47 35.23 6.12
CA GLY A 9 5.95 35.22 6.15
C GLY A 9 6.55 34.02 6.89
N GLU A 10 5.79 33.33 7.75
CA GLU A 10 6.27 32.13 8.44
C GLU A 10 6.28 30.90 7.52
N ILE A 11 5.44 30.89 6.47
CA ILE A 11 5.41 29.83 5.46
C ILE A 11 6.69 29.84 4.59
N GLU A 12 7.22 31.03 4.30
CA GLU A 12 8.43 31.21 3.49
C GLU A 12 9.72 30.85 4.27
N THR A 13 9.65 30.86 5.60
CA THR A 13 10.79 30.51 6.48
C THR A 13 10.79 29.03 6.90
N LEU A 14 9.74 28.27 6.56
CA LEU A 14 9.76 26.82 6.79
C LEU A 14 10.83 26.22 5.90
N ASP A 15 11.83 25.62 6.56
CA ASP A 15 12.88 24.87 5.88
C ASP A 15 12.26 23.63 5.23
N HIS A 16 11.88 23.73 3.96
CA HIS A 16 11.33 22.63 3.18
C HIS A 16 12.33 21.47 3.00
N THR A 17 13.60 21.69 3.35
CA THR A 17 14.61 20.62 3.41
C THR A 17 14.45 19.74 4.66
N ALA A 18 13.72 20.22 5.67
CA ALA A 18 13.45 19.46 6.90
C ALA A 18 12.33 18.40 6.75
N ILE A 19 11.54 18.43 5.66
CA ILE A 19 10.50 17.42 5.41
C ILE A 19 11.18 16.13 4.96
N PRO A 20 10.99 14.99 5.65
CA PRO A 20 11.49 13.71 5.16
C PRO A 20 10.89 13.40 3.78
N ARG A 21 11.72 13.36 2.74
CA ARG A 21 11.23 13.11 1.37
C ARG A 21 10.87 11.66 1.13
N LEU A 22 11.50 10.76 1.88
CA LEU A 22 11.31 9.31 1.80
C LEU A 22 11.31 8.72 3.21
N LEU A 23 10.29 7.93 3.50
CA LEU A 23 10.17 7.10 4.70
C LEU A 23 10.31 5.64 4.26
N LEU A 24 11.33 4.96 4.72
CA LEU A 24 11.52 3.54 4.48
C LEU A 24 10.71 2.70 5.48
N PRO A 25 10.23 1.52 5.08
CA PRO A 25 9.45 0.68 5.97
C PRO A 25 10.32 0.11 7.10
N GLU A 26 9.71 -0.12 8.25
CA GLU A 26 10.24 -1.03 9.26
C GLU A 26 9.55 -2.39 9.07
N ALA A 27 10.21 -3.32 8.36
CA ALA A 27 9.60 -4.53 7.84
C ALA A 27 8.96 -5.42 8.92
N ARG A 28 9.55 -5.50 10.12
CA ARG A 28 9.06 -6.39 11.19
C ARG A 28 7.78 -5.89 11.84
N SER A 29 7.68 -4.58 12.08
CA SER A 29 6.49 -3.98 12.71
C SER A 29 5.37 -3.69 11.71
N LEU A 30 5.71 -3.38 10.45
CA LEU A 30 4.76 -3.04 9.41
C LEU A 30 3.68 -4.13 9.21
N PHE A 31 4.10 -5.38 8.96
CA PHE A 31 3.14 -6.46 8.71
C PHE A 31 2.33 -6.80 9.95
N THR A 32 2.89 -6.66 11.15
CA THR A 32 2.14 -6.83 12.40
C THR A 32 1.09 -5.73 12.59
N ALA A 33 1.44 -4.48 12.29
CA ALA A 33 0.50 -3.36 12.35
C ALA A 33 -0.62 -3.52 11.32
N ARG A 34 -0.29 -3.92 10.07
CA ARG A 34 -1.25 -4.19 9.00
C ARG A 34 -2.22 -5.31 9.37
N ALA A 35 -1.74 -6.43 9.90
CA ALA A 35 -2.59 -7.52 10.35
C ALA A 35 -3.54 -7.09 11.48
N THR A 36 -3.03 -6.31 12.44
CA THR A 36 -3.85 -5.74 13.52
C THR A 36 -4.93 -4.82 12.95
N ARG A 37 -4.57 -3.96 11.99
CA ARG A 37 -5.53 -3.05 11.34
C ARG A 37 -6.60 -3.81 10.57
N LEU A 38 -6.23 -4.82 9.79
CA LEU A 38 -7.18 -5.68 9.05
C LEU A 38 -8.19 -6.34 9.99
N ARG A 39 -7.76 -6.80 11.16
CA ARG A 39 -8.65 -7.37 12.18
C ARG A 39 -9.64 -6.32 12.70
N GLN A 40 -9.16 -5.15 13.08
CA GLN A 40 -10.03 -4.06 13.56
C GLN A 40 -11.08 -3.66 12.51
N LEU A 41 -10.70 -3.61 11.25
CA LEU A 41 -11.59 -3.32 10.14
C LEU A 41 -12.60 -4.45 9.92
N ALA A 42 -12.16 -5.72 9.92
CA ALA A 42 -13.02 -6.89 9.78
C ALA A 42 -14.07 -6.98 10.90
N ASP A 43 -13.68 -6.63 12.13
CA ASP A 43 -14.57 -6.58 13.29
C ASP A 43 -15.44 -5.31 13.33
N ASN A 44 -15.38 -4.47 12.30
CA ASN A 44 -16.11 -3.21 12.16
C ASN A 44 -15.90 -2.25 13.35
N GLN A 45 -14.68 -2.22 13.88
CA GLN A 45 -14.30 -1.37 15.01
C GLN A 45 -13.94 0.06 14.60
N ILE A 46 -13.79 0.30 13.30
CA ILE A 46 -13.31 1.59 12.75
C ILE A 46 -14.50 2.39 12.24
N LYS A 47 -14.70 3.55 12.83
CA LYS A 47 -15.70 4.52 12.35
C LYS A 47 -15.25 5.16 11.05
N GLY A 48 -16.19 5.40 10.14
CA GLY A 48 -15.93 6.04 8.84
C GLY A 48 -15.47 5.10 7.74
N ILE A 49 -15.27 3.80 8.06
CA ILE A 49 -15.01 2.74 7.07
C ILE A 49 -15.95 1.57 7.42
N PRO A 50 -17.22 1.62 6.98
CA PRO A 50 -18.17 0.54 7.26
C PRO A 50 -17.83 -0.70 6.46
N VAL A 51 -17.79 -1.87 7.11
CA VAL A 51 -17.46 -3.16 6.51
C VAL A 51 -18.66 -4.09 6.61
N GLY A 52 -19.18 -4.53 5.46
CA GLY A 52 -20.23 -5.54 5.39
C GLY A 52 -19.71 -6.97 5.62
N GLY A 53 -20.61 -7.91 5.96
CA GLY A 53 -20.20 -9.26 6.39
C GLY A 53 -19.37 -10.04 5.38
N THR A 54 -19.62 -9.94 4.07
CA THR A 54 -18.81 -10.60 3.03
C THR A 54 -17.40 -10.02 2.98
N LEU A 55 -17.29 -8.70 3.05
CA LEU A 55 -15.99 -8.02 3.08
C LEU A 55 -15.22 -8.34 4.37
N SER A 56 -15.91 -8.47 5.52
CA SER A 56 -15.29 -8.90 6.78
C SER A 56 -14.57 -10.25 6.63
N GLY A 57 -15.22 -11.25 6.01
CA GLY A 57 -14.59 -12.55 5.74
C GLY A 57 -13.33 -12.45 4.86
N TYR A 58 -13.38 -11.61 3.84
CA TYR A 58 -12.21 -11.34 2.99
C TYR A 58 -11.07 -10.66 3.77
N LEU A 59 -11.37 -9.65 4.58
CA LEU A 59 -10.37 -8.97 5.41
C LEU A 59 -9.73 -9.91 6.44
N MET A 60 -10.50 -10.84 7.01
CA MET A 60 -9.96 -11.88 7.91
C MET A 60 -9.00 -12.83 7.17
N MET A 61 -9.29 -13.19 5.91
CA MET A 61 -8.38 -13.97 5.09
C MET A 61 -7.10 -13.17 4.79
N MET A 62 -7.22 -11.90 4.42
CA MET A 62 -6.07 -11.02 4.18
C MET A 62 -5.24 -10.79 5.46
N MET A 63 -5.90 -10.70 6.61
CA MET A 63 -5.22 -10.66 7.91
C MET A 63 -4.35 -11.92 8.12
N ALA A 64 -4.89 -13.10 7.86
CA ALA A 64 -4.14 -14.34 8.01
C ALA A 64 -2.94 -14.40 7.04
N LEU A 65 -3.11 -13.92 5.81
CA LEU A 65 -2.02 -13.81 4.82
C LEU A 65 -0.93 -12.84 5.29
N VAL A 66 -1.31 -11.70 5.88
CA VAL A 66 -0.37 -10.70 6.42
C VAL A 66 0.31 -11.20 7.70
N ASP A 67 -0.38 -11.97 8.55
CA ASP A 67 0.24 -12.65 9.70
C ASP A 67 1.30 -13.67 9.24
N ALA A 68 1.03 -14.39 8.14
CA ALA A 68 2.02 -15.28 7.51
C ALA A 68 3.23 -14.50 7.00
N GLN A 69 3.05 -13.34 6.35
CA GLN A 69 4.15 -12.45 5.96
C GLN A 69 5.01 -12.04 7.16
N ALA A 70 4.37 -11.64 8.27
CA ALA A 70 5.07 -11.27 9.50
C ALA A 70 5.85 -12.46 10.12
N ALA A 71 5.30 -13.67 10.08
CA ALA A 71 5.97 -14.86 10.57
C ALA A 71 7.20 -15.22 9.73
N VAL A 72 7.07 -15.15 8.42
CA VAL A 72 8.15 -15.48 7.46
C VAL A 72 9.36 -14.55 7.62
N ILE A 73 9.16 -13.24 7.81
CA ILE A 73 10.27 -12.31 8.07
C ILE A 73 11.07 -12.70 9.32
N ARG A 74 10.41 -13.27 10.32
CA ARG A 74 11.09 -13.69 11.56
C ARG A 74 11.81 -15.04 11.44
N SER A 75 11.35 -15.90 10.54
CA SER A 75 11.82 -17.28 10.43
C SER A 75 12.89 -17.50 9.35
N LEU A 76 12.84 -16.75 8.24
CA LEU A 76 13.79 -16.92 7.15
C LEU A 76 15.16 -16.29 7.46
N PRO A 77 16.25 -16.93 6.99
CA PRO A 77 17.60 -16.37 7.10
C PRO A 77 17.73 -15.01 6.41
N ALA A 78 18.56 -14.14 6.97
CA ALA A 78 18.78 -12.78 6.49
C ALA A 78 19.31 -12.72 5.04
N ASP A 79 20.09 -13.72 4.60
CA ASP A 79 20.61 -13.83 3.23
C ASP A 79 19.50 -13.97 2.17
N THR A 80 18.31 -14.46 2.58
CA THR A 80 17.12 -14.50 1.71
C THR A 80 16.78 -13.11 1.17
N PHE A 81 17.05 -12.08 1.94
CA PHE A 81 16.70 -10.67 1.67
C PHE A 81 17.92 -9.81 1.29
N ALA A 82 18.98 -10.44 0.80
CA ALA A 82 20.18 -9.72 0.40
C ALA A 82 19.88 -8.61 -0.64
N LEU A 83 20.52 -7.47 -0.46
CA LEU A 83 20.47 -6.38 -1.44
C LEU A 83 21.24 -6.76 -2.72
N PRO A 84 21.00 -6.08 -3.86
CA PRO A 84 21.92 -6.07 -4.99
C PRO A 84 23.30 -5.57 -4.57
N ASP A 85 24.28 -5.76 -5.46
CA ASP A 85 25.61 -5.22 -5.23
C ASP A 85 25.56 -3.71 -5.02
N ALA A 86 26.42 -3.21 -4.11
CA ALA A 86 26.43 -1.78 -3.77
C ALA A 86 26.70 -0.89 -4.99
N ALA A 87 27.51 -1.36 -5.93
CA ALA A 87 27.78 -0.65 -7.19
C ALA A 87 26.53 -0.52 -8.08
N ASP A 88 25.69 -1.55 -8.14
CA ASP A 88 24.43 -1.51 -8.90
C ASP A 88 23.42 -0.55 -8.27
N ILE A 89 23.36 -0.53 -6.93
CA ILE A 89 22.51 0.40 -6.18
C ILE A 89 22.97 1.86 -6.42
N GLU A 90 24.27 2.12 -6.35
CA GLU A 90 24.84 3.45 -6.59
C GLU A 90 24.59 3.91 -8.02
N LEU A 91 24.82 3.04 -8.99
CA LEU A 91 24.56 3.33 -10.40
C LEU A 91 23.08 3.69 -10.64
N ALA A 92 22.16 2.94 -10.05
CA ALA A 92 20.73 3.24 -10.17
C ALA A 92 20.40 4.62 -9.58
N ILE A 93 20.92 4.93 -8.37
CA ILE A 93 20.70 6.21 -7.71
C ILE A 93 21.26 7.38 -8.53
N ASP A 94 22.46 7.26 -9.06
CA ASP A 94 23.13 8.30 -9.87
C ASP A 94 22.35 8.60 -11.18
N HIS A 95 21.66 7.60 -11.71
CA HIS A 95 20.82 7.76 -12.89
C HIS A 95 19.33 8.06 -12.57
N HIS A 96 18.98 8.41 -11.33
CA HIS A 96 17.60 8.63 -10.89
C HIS A 96 16.66 7.45 -11.19
N MET A 97 17.19 6.22 -11.09
CA MET A 97 16.44 4.98 -11.24
C MET A 97 16.18 4.33 -9.87
N PRO A 98 15.10 3.54 -9.74
CA PRO A 98 14.83 2.81 -8.51
C PRO A 98 15.96 1.82 -8.19
N PRO A 99 16.55 1.85 -6.98
CA PRO A 99 17.63 0.91 -6.62
C PRO A 99 17.17 -0.55 -6.45
N LEU A 100 15.87 -0.79 -6.29
CA LEU A 100 15.27 -2.12 -6.15
C LEU A 100 14.11 -2.31 -7.15
N PRO A 101 14.32 -2.21 -8.46
CA PRO A 101 13.23 -2.15 -9.42
C PRO A 101 12.35 -3.40 -9.37
N VAL A 102 11.02 -3.21 -9.50
CA VAL A 102 10.05 -4.31 -9.66
C VAL A 102 10.09 -4.88 -11.07
N SER A 103 10.55 -4.11 -12.05
CA SER A 103 10.76 -4.55 -13.43
C SER A 103 12.07 -5.31 -13.59
N GLY A 104 12.09 -6.30 -14.46
CA GLY A 104 13.30 -7.05 -14.79
C GLY A 104 13.56 -8.25 -13.86
N LYS A 105 14.84 -8.60 -13.71
CA LYS A 105 15.24 -9.78 -12.93
C LYS A 105 14.98 -9.59 -11.45
N ARG A 106 14.22 -10.52 -10.86
CA ARG A 106 14.03 -10.60 -9.40
C ARG A 106 14.92 -11.69 -8.78
N PRO A 107 15.27 -11.58 -7.48
CA PRO A 107 16.03 -12.64 -6.79
C PRO A 107 15.22 -13.92 -6.73
N ALA A 108 15.79 -15.07 -7.14
CA ALA A 108 15.10 -16.36 -7.07
C ALA A 108 14.67 -16.75 -5.64
N THR A 109 15.29 -16.14 -4.62
CA THR A 109 14.96 -16.35 -3.20
C THR A 109 13.54 -15.94 -2.82
N TRP A 110 12.84 -15.16 -3.65
CA TRP A 110 11.44 -14.83 -3.42
C TRP A 110 10.52 -16.06 -3.38
N ARG A 111 10.88 -17.13 -4.09
CA ARG A 111 10.15 -18.42 -4.07
C ARG A 111 10.22 -19.07 -2.69
N ARG A 112 11.36 -18.97 -2.00
CA ARG A 112 11.47 -19.44 -0.61
C ARG A 112 10.53 -18.69 0.33
N VAL A 113 10.33 -17.39 0.07
CA VAL A 113 9.35 -16.57 0.79
C VAL A 113 7.93 -17.04 0.48
N PHE A 114 7.64 -17.29 -0.80
CA PHE A 114 6.34 -17.79 -1.25
C PHE A 114 6.01 -19.14 -0.59
N ASP A 115 6.91 -20.12 -0.67
CA ASP A 115 6.72 -21.45 -0.06
C ASP A 115 6.49 -21.32 1.44
N ALA A 116 7.29 -20.53 2.13
CA ALA A 116 7.17 -20.31 3.56
C ALA A 116 5.83 -19.64 3.96
N ILE A 117 5.28 -18.73 3.13
CA ILE A 117 3.94 -18.17 3.36
C ILE A 117 2.87 -19.25 3.23
N LEU A 118 2.94 -20.11 2.21
CA LEU A 118 1.97 -21.21 2.05
C LEU A 118 2.03 -22.18 3.24
N GLU A 119 3.22 -22.50 3.74
CA GLU A 119 3.41 -23.34 4.94
C GLU A 119 2.76 -22.72 6.19
N GLN A 120 2.88 -21.39 6.38
CA GLN A 120 2.23 -20.71 7.51
C GLN A 120 0.70 -20.79 7.45
N LEU A 121 0.14 -20.95 6.27
CA LEU A 121 -1.32 -21.02 6.08
C LEU A 121 -1.90 -22.44 6.15
N ASP A 122 -1.07 -23.47 6.20
CA ASP A 122 -1.54 -24.87 6.22
C ASP A 122 -2.44 -25.19 7.41
N ALA A 123 -2.13 -24.67 8.59
CA ALA A 123 -2.96 -24.85 9.78
C ALA A 123 -4.37 -24.25 9.61
N LEU A 124 -4.46 -23.09 8.98
CA LEU A 124 -5.75 -22.44 8.68
C LEU A 124 -6.51 -23.21 7.60
N ALA A 125 -5.79 -23.67 6.56
CA ALA A 125 -6.37 -24.40 5.43
C ALA A 125 -6.98 -25.76 5.87
N SER A 126 -6.49 -26.38 6.95
CA SER A 126 -7.06 -27.63 7.47
C SER A 126 -8.54 -27.54 7.87
N GLY A 127 -9.01 -26.33 8.22
CA GLY A 127 -10.42 -26.04 8.53
C GLY A 127 -11.21 -25.37 7.40
N GLN A 128 -10.57 -25.05 6.27
CA GLN A 128 -11.14 -24.26 5.15
C GLN A 128 -10.86 -24.94 3.81
N PRO A 129 -11.78 -25.80 3.29
CA PRO A 129 -11.56 -26.56 2.06
C PRO A 129 -11.24 -25.70 0.83
N GLN A 130 -11.83 -24.51 0.69
CA GLN A 130 -11.55 -23.60 -0.41
C GLN A 130 -10.10 -23.09 -0.35
N LEU A 131 -9.62 -22.69 0.82
CA LEU A 131 -8.24 -22.28 1.00
C LEU A 131 -7.29 -23.45 0.71
N ALA A 132 -7.59 -24.64 1.21
CA ALA A 132 -6.77 -25.85 0.94
C ALA A 132 -6.65 -26.12 -0.56
N ALA A 133 -7.74 -25.97 -1.32
CA ALA A 133 -7.73 -26.13 -2.77
C ALA A 133 -6.84 -25.08 -3.46
N VAL A 134 -6.90 -23.80 -3.03
CA VAL A 134 -6.06 -22.73 -3.55
C VAL A 134 -4.59 -22.99 -3.25
N LEU A 135 -4.23 -23.36 -2.01
CA LEU A 135 -2.84 -23.66 -1.65
C LEU A 135 -2.30 -24.86 -2.43
N THR A 136 -3.14 -25.88 -2.67
CA THR A 136 -2.78 -27.04 -3.50
C THR A 136 -2.49 -26.63 -4.94
N ALA A 137 -3.36 -25.78 -5.53
CA ALA A 137 -3.18 -25.27 -6.89
C ALA A 137 -1.92 -24.40 -7.01
N LEU A 138 -1.66 -23.53 -6.02
CA LEU A 138 -0.45 -22.70 -5.97
C LEU A 138 0.85 -23.53 -5.92
N ARG A 139 0.86 -24.63 -5.16
CA ARG A 139 2.01 -25.55 -5.10
C ARG A 139 2.19 -26.40 -6.35
N ALA A 140 1.14 -26.54 -7.17
CA ALA A 140 1.20 -27.27 -8.43
C ALA A 140 1.74 -26.42 -9.59
N LEU A 141 1.84 -25.09 -9.43
CA LEU A 141 2.42 -24.20 -10.45
C LEU A 141 3.88 -24.59 -10.69
N ASP A 142 4.24 -24.77 -11.95
CA ASP A 142 5.64 -24.91 -12.30
C ASP A 142 6.39 -23.57 -12.19
N SER A 143 7.70 -23.63 -12.38
CA SER A 143 8.53 -22.43 -12.21
C SER A 143 8.26 -21.34 -13.28
N VAL A 144 7.78 -21.70 -14.44
CA VAL A 144 7.47 -20.76 -15.53
C VAL A 144 6.13 -20.08 -15.26
N GLU A 145 5.13 -20.87 -14.87
CA GLU A 145 3.81 -20.37 -14.49
C GLU A 145 3.88 -19.42 -13.29
N LEU A 146 4.67 -19.79 -12.26
CA LEU A 146 4.84 -18.97 -11.05
C LEU A 146 5.57 -17.66 -11.35
N GLU A 147 6.63 -17.69 -12.19
CA GLU A 147 7.30 -16.45 -12.61
C GLU A 147 6.41 -15.59 -13.52
N GLY A 148 5.63 -16.20 -14.42
CA GLY A 148 4.66 -15.49 -15.23
C GLY A 148 3.58 -14.79 -14.38
N CYS A 149 3.07 -15.46 -13.35
CA CYS A 149 2.15 -14.87 -12.38
C CYS A 149 2.80 -13.69 -11.64
N ALA A 150 4.06 -13.84 -11.22
CA ALA A 150 4.80 -12.78 -10.53
C ALA A 150 5.07 -11.57 -11.45
N ASP A 151 5.38 -11.80 -12.74
CA ASP A 151 5.54 -10.72 -13.73
C ASP A 151 4.24 -9.94 -13.91
N ALA A 152 3.13 -10.64 -14.07
CA ALA A 152 1.83 -10.01 -14.24
C ALA A 152 1.39 -9.24 -12.98
N VAL A 153 1.62 -9.80 -11.79
CA VAL A 153 1.35 -9.14 -10.51
C VAL A 153 2.16 -7.84 -10.36
N LEU A 154 3.45 -7.86 -10.69
CA LEU A 154 4.31 -6.68 -10.61
C LEU A 154 3.99 -5.63 -11.68
N ALA A 155 3.46 -6.05 -12.82
CA ALA A 155 3.02 -5.17 -13.90
C ALA A 155 1.55 -4.71 -13.73
N GLU A 156 0.86 -5.12 -12.66
CA GLU A 156 -0.57 -4.83 -12.40
C GLU A 156 -1.49 -5.28 -13.56
N LEU A 157 -1.12 -6.37 -14.25
CA LEU A 157 -1.92 -6.95 -15.33
C LEU A 157 -2.98 -7.90 -14.75
N THR A 158 -4.23 -7.67 -15.08
CA THR A 158 -5.36 -8.53 -14.66
C THR A 158 -5.65 -9.65 -15.65
N GLU A 159 -5.29 -9.46 -16.93
CA GLU A 159 -5.51 -10.46 -17.97
C GLU A 159 -4.55 -11.66 -17.79
N GLY A 160 -5.11 -12.87 -17.83
CA GLY A 160 -4.34 -14.11 -17.72
C GLY A 160 -3.84 -14.45 -16.31
N VAL A 161 -4.17 -13.64 -15.30
CA VAL A 161 -3.83 -13.92 -13.90
C VAL A 161 -5.03 -14.52 -13.17
N ASN A 162 -4.83 -15.62 -12.46
CA ASN A 162 -5.85 -16.15 -11.58
C ASN A 162 -5.97 -15.25 -10.33
N PRO A 163 -7.12 -14.57 -10.13
CA PRO A 163 -7.30 -13.65 -9.00
C PRO A 163 -7.24 -14.33 -7.63
N LEU A 164 -7.41 -15.65 -7.56
CA LEU A 164 -7.23 -16.41 -6.32
C LEU A 164 -5.76 -16.71 -6.01
N HIS A 165 -4.88 -16.68 -7.01
CA HIS A 165 -3.44 -16.90 -6.83
C HIS A 165 -2.67 -15.60 -6.59
N ALA A 166 -3.06 -14.53 -7.27
CA ALA A 166 -2.36 -13.26 -7.28
C ALA A 166 -2.07 -12.67 -5.88
N PRO A 167 -3.00 -12.67 -4.90
CA PRO A 167 -2.72 -12.13 -3.56
C PRO A 167 -1.58 -12.86 -2.83
N PHE A 168 -1.45 -14.18 -3.01
CA PHE A 168 -0.40 -14.97 -2.37
C PHE A 168 0.98 -14.70 -2.99
N VAL A 169 1.03 -14.60 -4.32
CA VAL A 169 2.23 -14.19 -5.06
C VAL A 169 2.63 -12.76 -4.68
N ALA A 170 1.66 -11.84 -4.69
CA ALA A 170 1.87 -10.45 -4.26
C ALA A 170 2.41 -10.35 -2.82
N ALA A 171 1.86 -11.15 -1.90
CA ALA A 171 2.31 -11.19 -0.52
C ALA A 171 3.78 -11.61 -0.39
N ALA A 172 4.23 -12.62 -1.14
CA ALA A 172 5.63 -13.03 -1.15
C ALA A 172 6.55 -11.95 -1.71
N LEU A 173 6.14 -11.31 -2.81
CA LEU A 173 6.86 -10.19 -3.42
C LEU A 173 6.94 -8.98 -2.48
N GLN A 174 5.84 -8.65 -1.78
CA GLN A 174 5.84 -7.58 -0.76
C GLN A 174 6.86 -7.84 0.34
N VAL A 175 6.92 -9.06 0.90
CA VAL A 175 7.91 -9.42 1.93
C VAL A 175 9.33 -9.19 1.40
N MET A 176 9.62 -9.65 0.18
CA MET A 176 10.93 -9.50 -0.46
C MET A 176 11.30 -8.02 -0.62
N TRP A 177 10.43 -7.23 -1.26
CA TRP A 177 10.73 -5.83 -1.54
C TRP A 177 10.73 -4.96 -0.28
N THR A 178 9.79 -5.18 0.65
CA THR A 178 9.73 -4.41 1.90
C THR A 178 10.97 -4.65 2.77
N THR A 179 11.40 -5.92 2.91
CA THR A 179 12.57 -6.26 3.73
C THR A 179 13.86 -5.73 3.10
N ARG A 180 13.97 -5.73 1.77
CA ARG A 180 15.11 -5.13 1.07
C ARG A 180 15.10 -3.61 1.16
N ALA A 181 13.94 -2.98 1.00
CA ALA A 181 13.80 -1.52 1.12
C ALA A 181 14.19 -1.03 2.53
N SER A 182 13.85 -1.78 3.58
CA SER A 182 14.21 -1.42 4.96
C SER A 182 15.72 -1.38 5.25
N GLN A 183 16.54 -1.91 4.35
CA GLN A 183 18.01 -1.94 4.47
C GLN A 183 18.71 -0.77 3.77
N LEU A 184 17.96 0.06 3.00
CA LEU A 184 18.52 1.20 2.29
C LEU A 184 18.73 2.41 3.22
N ASP A 185 19.57 3.35 2.82
CA ASP A 185 19.66 4.68 3.44
C ASP A 185 18.73 5.65 2.68
N SER A 186 17.67 6.12 3.35
CA SER A 186 16.68 7.03 2.76
C SER A 186 17.28 8.35 2.26
N ARG A 187 18.41 8.79 2.81
CA ARG A 187 19.10 10.02 2.41
C ARG A 187 19.79 9.89 1.05
N ARG A 188 20.12 8.66 0.65
CA ARG A 188 20.81 8.38 -0.61
C ARG A 188 19.84 8.19 -1.79
N VAL A 189 18.64 7.66 -1.53
CA VAL A 189 17.64 7.42 -2.58
C VAL A 189 17.09 8.75 -3.08
N GLN A 190 17.29 9.02 -4.37
CA GLN A 190 16.85 10.25 -5.02
C GLN A 190 15.40 10.13 -5.49
N PRO A 191 14.63 11.24 -5.53
CA PRO A 191 13.34 11.26 -6.21
C PRO A 191 13.50 10.89 -7.69
N LEU A 192 12.50 10.20 -8.22
CA LEU A 192 12.44 9.94 -9.67
C LEU A 192 12.07 11.23 -10.42
N VAL A 193 12.21 11.21 -11.74
CA VAL A 193 11.76 12.32 -12.63
C VAL A 193 10.27 12.59 -12.46
N THR A 194 9.46 11.54 -12.26
CA THR A 194 8.05 11.64 -11.89
C THR A 194 7.83 11.23 -10.44
N ASN A 195 7.02 12.01 -9.71
CA ASN A 195 6.63 11.68 -8.33
C ASN A 195 5.47 10.67 -8.25
N THR A 196 4.99 10.17 -9.38
CA THR A 196 3.86 9.23 -9.43
C THR A 196 4.27 7.77 -9.18
N LEU A 197 5.57 7.48 -9.20
CA LEU A 197 6.14 6.15 -8.97
C LEU A 197 7.03 6.13 -7.73
N CYS A 198 7.15 4.95 -7.13
CA CYS A 198 7.97 4.73 -5.94
C CYS A 198 9.47 4.93 -6.26
N PRO A 199 10.18 5.83 -5.55
CA PRO A 199 11.61 6.06 -5.80
C PRO A 199 12.49 4.86 -5.43
N VAL A 200 11.99 3.92 -4.63
CA VAL A 200 12.73 2.73 -4.19
C VAL A 200 12.61 1.58 -5.19
N CYS A 201 11.39 1.32 -5.71
CA CYS A 201 11.16 0.13 -6.53
C CYS A 201 10.44 0.40 -7.86
N GLY A 202 9.99 1.60 -8.13
CA GLY A 202 9.32 1.96 -9.38
C GLY A 202 7.86 1.53 -9.49
N ALA A 203 7.30 0.85 -8.48
CA ALA A 203 5.89 0.46 -8.48
C ALA A 203 4.96 1.66 -8.23
N HIS A 204 3.69 1.51 -8.58
CA HIS A 204 2.67 2.50 -8.27
C HIS A 204 2.35 2.56 -6.77
N PRO A 205 1.90 3.71 -6.26
CA PRO A 205 1.41 3.82 -4.89
C PRO A 205 -0.01 3.23 -4.79
N VAL A 206 -0.27 2.48 -3.72
CA VAL A 206 -1.61 1.95 -3.43
C VAL A 206 -2.57 3.05 -2.98
N ALA A 207 -2.10 3.97 -2.15
CA ALA A 207 -2.89 5.05 -1.57
C ALA A 207 -2.01 6.25 -1.18
N SER A 208 -2.66 7.36 -0.85
CA SER A 208 -2.05 8.49 -0.14
C SER A 208 -2.32 8.39 1.36
N VAL A 209 -1.43 8.95 2.17
CA VAL A 209 -1.63 9.07 3.62
C VAL A 209 -1.19 10.46 4.11
N ILE A 210 -1.98 11.06 4.99
CA ILE A 210 -1.58 12.23 5.76
C ILE A 210 -1.01 11.73 7.07
N ARG A 211 0.27 11.96 7.27
CA ARG A 211 0.99 11.51 8.45
C ARG A 211 0.88 12.50 9.60
N ILE A 212 0.97 11.97 10.83
CA ILE A 212 1.09 12.77 12.06
C ILE A 212 2.37 12.39 12.81
N GLY A 213 2.82 13.34 13.62
CA GLY A 213 4.01 13.17 14.46
C GLY A 213 5.34 13.51 13.78
N GLY A 214 6.27 14.03 14.57
CA GLY A 214 7.61 14.39 14.13
C GLY A 214 7.65 15.37 12.96
N GLN A 215 8.63 15.21 12.11
CA GLN A 215 8.84 16.04 10.91
C GLN A 215 7.84 15.75 9.80
N SER A 216 7.06 14.66 9.89
CA SER A 216 6.04 14.27 8.90
C SER A 216 4.66 14.86 9.19
N GLN A 217 4.49 15.60 10.29
CA GLN A 217 3.22 16.13 10.76
C GLN A 217 2.49 16.95 9.69
N GLY A 218 1.30 16.46 9.29
CA GLY A 218 0.42 17.14 8.35
C GLY A 218 0.86 17.03 6.89
N TYR A 219 1.95 16.33 6.56
CA TYR A 219 2.37 16.14 5.17
C TYR A 219 1.72 14.90 4.56
N ARG A 220 1.48 14.98 3.24
CA ARG A 220 0.98 13.87 2.43
C ARG A 220 2.14 13.03 1.91
N TYR A 221 2.00 11.73 2.05
CA TYR A 221 2.87 10.74 1.46
C TYR A 221 2.09 9.79 0.56
N LEU A 222 2.73 9.29 -0.48
CA LEU A 222 2.24 8.16 -1.26
C LEU A 222 2.87 6.89 -0.72
N GLN A 223 2.09 5.83 -0.50
CA GLN A 223 2.60 4.54 -0.04
C GLN A 223 2.70 3.54 -1.19
N CYS A 224 3.87 2.96 -1.37
CA CYS A 224 4.10 1.91 -2.35
C CYS A 224 3.32 0.63 -2.02
N GLY A 225 2.66 0.04 -3.03
CA GLY A 225 1.93 -1.23 -2.87
C GLY A 225 2.83 -2.44 -2.62
N PHE A 226 4.11 -2.41 -3.06
CA PHE A 226 5.03 -3.54 -2.92
C PHE A 226 6.08 -3.35 -1.83
N CYS A 227 6.92 -2.33 -1.91
CA CYS A 227 8.00 -2.16 -0.94
C CYS A 227 7.59 -1.39 0.32
N SER A 228 6.35 -0.91 0.37
CA SER A 228 5.78 -0.14 1.50
C SER A 228 6.56 1.13 1.88
N SER A 229 7.52 1.58 1.05
CA SER A 229 8.14 2.89 1.23
C SER A 229 7.13 3.99 0.96
N GLU A 230 7.30 5.13 1.64
CA GLU A 230 6.44 6.28 1.48
C GLU A 230 7.25 7.48 1.02
N TRP A 231 6.76 8.22 0.04
CA TRP A 231 7.44 9.41 -0.45
C TRP A 231 6.51 10.62 -0.43
N HIS A 232 7.11 11.76 -0.10
CA HIS A 232 6.39 13.01 0.02
C HIS A 232 5.80 13.45 -1.32
N MET A 233 4.52 13.81 -1.30
CA MET A 233 3.80 14.39 -2.42
C MET A 233 3.06 15.63 -1.96
N VAL A 234 3.24 16.77 -2.65
CA VAL A 234 2.50 18.01 -2.30
C VAL A 234 1.00 17.78 -2.36
N ARG A 235 0.28 18.41 -1.43
CA ARG A 235 -1.18 18.38 -1.43
C ARG A 235 -1.70 19.11 -2.68
N VAL A 236 -2.92 18.78 -3.09
CA VAL A 236 -3.58 19.40 -4.25
C VAL A 236 -2.76 19.26 -5.53
N LYS A 237 -2.15 18.08 -5.72
CA LYS A 237 -1.50 17.66 -6.95
C LYS A 237 -1.93 16.23 -7.26
N CYS A 238 -2.41 15.99 -8.48
CA CYS A 238 -2.84 14.65 -8.90
C CYS A 238 -1.69 13.65 -8.80
N THR A 239 -1.96 12.50 -8.22
CA THR A 239 -0.98 11.42 -8.03
C THR A 239 -0.78 10.56 -9.26
N CYS A 240 -1.49 10.87 -10.38
CA CYS A 240 -1.41 10.15 -11.64
C CYS A 240 -0.85 11.04 -12.76
N CYS A 241 -1.46 12.20 -13.03
CA CYS A 241 -1.03 13.10 -14.12
C CYS A 241 -0.27 14.35 -13.66
N GLU A 242 -0.05 14.49 -12.34
CA GLU A 242 0.63 15.63 -11.71
C GLU A 242 -0.04 17.00 -11.91
N SER A 243 -1.25 17.07 -12.46
CA SER A 243 -2.01 18.32 -12.54
C SER A 243 -2.30 18.89 -11.16
N THR A 244 -2.32 20.21 -11.05
CA THR A 244 -2.72 20.96 -9.84
C THR A 244 -4.11 21.56 -9.97
N ALA A 245 -4.77 21.38 -11.12
CA ALA A 245 -6.11 21.88 -11.40
C ALA A 245 -7.16 20.78 -11.17
N LYS A 246 -8.38 21.19 -10.80
CA LYS A 246 -9.56 20.31 -10.76
C LYS A 246 -9.39 19.06 -9.87
N ILE A 247 -8.75 19.19 -8.72
CA ILE A 247 -8.66 18.16 -7.70
C ILE A 247 -9.81 18.33 -6.71
N ALA A 248 -10.56 17.24 -6.47
CA ALA A 248 -11.63 17.22 -5.48
C ALA A 248 -11.46 16.03 -4.52
N TYR A 249 -12.13 16.11 -3.38
CA TYR A 249 -12.13 15.02 -2.37
C TYR A 249 -13.57 14.54 -2.21
N GLN A 250 -13.77 13.24 -2.40
CA GLN A 250 -15.04 12.54 -2.19
C GLN A 250 -14.98 11.72 -0.91
N SER A 251 -16.05 11.73 -0.11
CA SER A 251 -16.23 10.91 1.07
C SER A 251 -17.59 10.23 1.03
N ILE A 252 -17.75 9.16 1.82
CA ILE A 252 -19.06 8.55 2.05
C ILE A 252 -19.72 9.34 3.19
N ASP A 253 -20.83 10.02 2.87
CA ASP A 253 -21.67 10.64 3.87
C ASP A 253 -22.67 9.61 4.39
N THR A 254 -22.68 9.36 5.69
CA THR A 254 -23.71 8.57 6.36
C THR A 254 -24.89 9.49 6.67
N GLU A 255 -25.97 9.37 5.90
CA GLU A 255 -27.19 10.15 6.14
C GLU A 255 -27.69 9.91 7.58
N GLY A 256 -27.88 10.99 8.34
CA GLY A 256 -28.47 10.96 9.69
C GLY A 256 -27.51 11.00 10.86
N GLU A 257 -26.21 10.98 10.65
CA GLU A 257 -25.26 11.29 11.73
C GLU A 257 -25.12 12.81 11.88
N ALA A 258 -25.35 13.31 13.09
CA ALA A 258 -25.13 14.72 13.44
C ALA A 258 -23.65 15.08 13.17
N GLU A 259 -23.40 16.29 12.64
CA GLU A 259 -22.02 16.77 12.49
C GLU A 259 -21.23 16.52 13.80
N PRO A 260 -20.05 15.91 13.71
CA PRO A 260 -19.28 15.60 14.89
C PRO A 260 -18.93 16.88 15.64
N ALA A 261 -19.25 16.94 16.93
CA ALA A 261 -18.99 18.09 17.79
C ALA A 261 -17.51 18.48 17.85
N ASN A 262 -16.62 17.58 17.45
CA ASN A 262 -15.18 17.79 17.38
C ASN A 262 -14.67 17.46 15.95
N LYS A 263 -14.32 18.49 15.20
CA LYS A 263 -13.75 18.36 13.84
C LYS A 263 -12.39 17.62 13.80
N ALA A 264 -11.73 17.41 14.94
CA ALA A 264 -10.46 16.72 15.02
C ALA A 264 -10.60 15.19 14.88
N ASN A 265 -11.78 14.60 15.16
CA ASN A 265 -12.04 13.17 15.07
C ASN A 265 -13.27 12.90 14.19
N ASP A 266 -13.30 13.52 13.02
CA ASP A 266 -14.39 13.35 12.05
C ASP A 266 -14.19 12.05 11.26
N PRO A 267 -15.04 11.02 11.49
CA PRO A 267 -14.87 9.72 10.82
C PRO A 267 -14.97 9.80 9.30
N SER A 268 -15.76 10.72 8.74
CA SER A 268 -15.91 10.90 7.29
C SER A 268 -14.62 11.37 6.60
N LYS A 269 -13.64 11.81 7.37
CA LYS A 269 -12.34 12.27 6.88
C LYS A 269 -11.22 11.26 7.04
N VAL A 270 -11.48 10.09 7.64
CA VAL A 270 -10.49 9.01 7.76
C VAL A 270 -10.11 8.47 6.39
N ALA A 271 -11.11 8.17 5.56
CA ALA A 271 -10.93 7.66 4.20
C ALA A 271 -11.67 8.54 3.20
N ARG A 272 -10.96 9.03 2.19
CA ARG A 272 -11.55 9.79 1.08
C ARG A 272 -10.93 9.37 -0.25
N ALA A 273 -11.60 9.68 -1.35
CA ALA A 273 -11.02 9.57 -2.69
C ALA A 273 -10.62 10.97 -3.16
N GLU A 274 -9.37 11.14 -3.57
CA GLU A 274 -8.88 12.31 -4.30
C GLU A 274 -9.12 12.06 -5.78
N THR A 275 -10.04 12.80 -6.39
CA THR A 275 -10.41 12.72 -7.81
C THR A 275 -9.74 13.81 -8.61
N CYS A 276 -9.45 13.55 -9.87
CA CYS A 276 -8.86 14.50 -10.81
C CYS A 276 -9.69 14.55 -12.10
N ASP A 277 -10.31 15.69 -12.40
CA ASP A 277 -11.10 15.88 -13.63
C ASP A 277 -10.24 16.04 -14.88
N GLU A 278 -8.91 16.18 -14.73
CA GLU A 278 -8.01 16.28 -15.87
C GLU A 278 -7.71 14.91 -16.50
N CYS A 279 -7.44 13.89 -15.66
CA CYS A 279 -7.15 12.54 -16.14
C CYS A 279 -8.25 11.53 -15.80
N HIS A 280 -9.35 11.96 -15.16
CA HIS A 280 -10.48 11.13 -14.76
C HIS A 280 -10.08 9.91 -13.92
N THR A 281 -9.05 10.09 -13.06
CA THR A 281 -8.64 9.04 -12.12
C THR A 281 -8.86 9.49 -10.68
N TYR A 282 -8.90 8.50 -9.78
CA TYR A 282 -8.88 8.76 -8.34
C TYR A 282 -7.84 7.90 -7.63
N ARG A 283 -7.41 8.37 -6.45
CA ARG A 283 -6.64 7.61 -5.46
C ARG A 283 -7.20 7.84 -4.08
N LYS A 284 -7.31 6.77 -3.30
CA LYS A 284 -7.74 6.92 -1.91
C LYS A 284 -6.66 7.59 -1.06
N ILE A 285 -7.11 8.42 -0.14
CA ILE A 285 -6.28 9.14 0.82
C ILE A 285 -6.80 8.89 2.23
N PHE A 286 -5.91 8.47 3.10
CA PHE A 286 -6.20 8.15 4.50
C PHE A 286 -5.54 9.18 5.42
N ASN A 287 -6.24 9.56 6.51
CA ASN A 287 -5.77 10.66 7.35
C ASN A 287 -5.58 10.24 8.80
N GLN A 288 -4.33 10.18 9.25
CA GLN A 288 -3.98 9.86 10.63
C GLN A 288 -4.40 10.94 11.64
N GLU A 289 -4.71 12.16 11.22
CA GLU A 289 -5.26 13.19 12.11
C GLU A 289 -6.65 12.79 12.63
N HIS A 290 -7.38 11.93 11.89
CA HIS A 290 -8.72 11.45 12.25
C HIS A 290 -8.72 10.02 12.79
N ASP A 291 -7.76 9.19 12.39
CA ASP A 291 -7.50 7.87 12.98
C ASP A 291 -6.00 7.58 12.98
N TYR A 292 -5.40 7.59 14.16
CA TYR A 292 -3.95 7.37 14.35
C TYR A 292 -3.45 6.04 13.75
N ASN A 293 -4.29 5.00 13.79
CA ASN A 293 -3.91 3.65 13.41
C ASN A 293 -4.11 3.34 11.92
N VAL A 294 -4.41 4.34 11.10
CA VAL A 294 -4.50 4.17 9.65
C VAL A 294 -3.27 3.41 9.11
N GLU A 295 -3.53 2.33 8.39
CA GLU A 295 -2.54 1.58 7.59
C GLU A 295 -3.04 1.57 6.15
N PRO A 296 -2.45 2.36 5.23
CA PRO A 296 -3.08 2.67 3.94
C PRO A 296 -3.45 1.47 3.09
N LEU A 297 -2.66 0.37 3.11
CA LEU A 297 -2.98 -0.82 2.32
C LEU A 297 -4.18 -1.58 2.91
N ALA A 298 -4.27 -1.70 4.24
CA ALA A 298 -5.38 -2.35 4.91
C ALA A 298 -6.68 -1.53 4.79
N ASP A 299 -6.59 -0.22 5.01
CA ASP A 299 -7.75 0.69 4.91
C ASP A 299 -8.27 0.77 3.48
N ASP A 300 -7.39 0.63 2.48
CA ASP A 300 -7.75 0.56 1.08
C ASP A 300 -8.59 -0.71 0.77
N LEU A 301 -8.22 -1.87 1.30
CA LEU A 301 -9.00 -3.11 1.17
C LEU A 301 -10.38 -3.01 1.81
N ALA A 302 -10.51 -2.26 2.89
CA ALA A 302 -11.75 -2.14 3.65
C ALA A 302 -12.72 -1.11 3.06
N SER A 303 -12.25 -0.15 2.26
CA SER A 303 -13.04 0.98 1.75
C SER A 303 -13.54 0.79 0.31
N LEU A 304 -13.93 -0.44 -0.05
CA LEU A 304 -14.41 -0.77 -1.41
C LEU A 304 -15.71 -0.05 -1.79
N ALA A 305 -16.56 0.30 -0.81
CA ALA A 305 -17.77 1.09 -1.08
C ALA A 305 -17.42 2.45 -1.67
N LEU A 306 -16.30 3.05 -1.26
CA LEU A 306 -15.81 4.31 -1.84
C LEU A 306 -15.34 4.12 -3.29
N ASP A 307 -14.70 2.97 -3.61
CA ASP A 307 -14.30 2.64 -4.98
C ASP A 307 -15.52 2.53 -5.91
N LEU A 308 -16.61 1.88 -5.44
CA LEU A 308 -17.84 1.73 -6.21
C LEU A 308 -18.48 3.10 -6.50
N LEU A 309 -18.67 3.93 -5.46
CA LEU A 309 -19.33 5.23 -5.61
C LEU A 309 -18.53 6.18 -6.51
N VAL A 310 -17.20 6.19 -6.39
CA VAL A 310 -16.34 7.04 -7.21
C VAL A 310 -16.23 6.50 -8.64
N GLY A 311 -16.27 5.17 -8.82
CA GLY A 311 -16.38 4.53 -10.13
C GLY A 311 -17.69 4.89 -10.85
N GLU A 312 -18.84 4.85 -10.15
CA GLU A 312 -20.14 5.29 -10.68
C GLU A 312 -20.14 6.79 -11.04
N ALA A 313 -19.34 7.61 -10.35
CA ALA A 313 -19.15 9.01 -10.69
C ALA A 313 -18.23 9.23 -11.91
N GLY A 314 -17.71 8.16 -12.54
CA GLY A 314 -16.95 8.23 -13.79
C GLY A 314 -15.43 8.34 -13.63
N TYR A 315 -14.87 8.08 -12.45
CA TYR A 315 -13.43 8.10 -12.25
C TYR A 315 -12.85 6.68 -12.20
N ALA A 316 -11.77 6.45 -12.94
CA ALA A 316 -11.02 5.21 -12.91
C ALA A 316 -10.03 5.18 -11.73
N ARG A 317 -9.82 4.02 -11.13
CA ARG A 317 -8.80 3.85 -10.09
C ARG A 317 -7.40 4.01 -10.68
N ALA A 318 -6.55 4.83 -10.05
CA ALA A 318 -5.22 5.16 -10.57
C ALA A 318 -4.23 3.99 -10.49
N SER A 319 -4.38 3.07 -9.53
CA SER A 319 -3.61 1.82 -9.38
C SER A 319 -4.29 0.86 -8.43
N GLY A 320 -4.01 -0.43 -8.55
CA GLY A 320 -4.59 -1.49 -7.75
C GLY A 320 -3.99 -1.62 -6.35
N ASN A 321 -4.62 -2.47 -5.53
CA ASN A 321 -4.04 -2.98 -4.30
C ASN A 321 -3.47 -4.38 -4.60
N PRO A 322 -2.19 -4.66 -4.32
CA PRO A 322 -1.59 -5.95 -4.65
C PRO A 322 -2.25 -7.18 -4.00
N LEU A 323 -3.01 -6.96 -2.94
CA LEU A 323 -3.77 -8.02 -2.28
C LEU A 323 -5.23 -8.15 -2.78
N LEU A 324 -5.68 -7.31 -3.72
CA LEU A 324 -7.05 -7.29 -4.23
C LEU A 324 -7.08 -7.46 -5.75
N TRP A 325 -7.56 -8.59 -6.21
CA TRP A 325 -7.64 -8.94 -7.62
C TRP A 325 -9.05 -9.33 -8.01
N PHE A 326 -9.49 -8.88 -9.16
CA PHE A 326 -10.77 -9.22 -9.76
C PHE A 326 -10.55 -9.87 -11.13
N ASN A 327 -11.53 -10.67 -11.57
CA ASN A 327 -11.53 -11.12 -12.95
C ASN A 327 -11.65 -9.89 -13.87
N ALA A 328 -10.88 -9.84 -14.94
CA ALA A 328 -11.17 -8.94 -16.05
C ALA A 328 -12.53 -9.37 -16.65
N GLU A 329 -13.49 -8.43 -16.70
CA GLU A 329 -14.76 -8.63 -17.44
C GLU A 329 -14.54 -8.51 -18.94
#